data_0ab3d23ae5447afd278fc7c8e076d104
#
_entry.id   0ab3d23ae5447afd278fc7c8e076d104
#
_cell.length_a   1.000
_cell.length_b   1.000
_cell.length_c   1.000
_cell.angle_alpha   90.00
_cell.angle_beta   90.00
_cell.angle_gamma   90.00
#
_symmetry.space_group_name_H-M   'P 1'
#
loop_
_entity.id
_entity.type
_entity.pdbx_description
1 polymer ?
#
loop_
_entity_poly.entity_id
_entity_poly.type
_entity_poly.pdbx_seq_one_letter_code
_entity_poly.pdbx_strand_id
1 'polypeptide(L)'
;MSTTKSGDKGCRVNGRGKTPGTLYMVATPIGNLEDITFRAIRLLKDVDLIAAEDTRHSRILLSAYDIATPLISLHEHNEKERSAQIISKIQDGMSVAYISDAGTPCISDPGFRLVNDALAEKIHVVPVPGPSALITALSVCGFPADEFLFCGFLPPRENRRRPFLENIRDEEKTIIFYESPARLIDALKDVLDVLGDRQMVLARELTKRFEEVKRGLISDVMSRTPVGKIKGECTIILQGVSRKPVFLTDEDIQEKLQDIWRESSLSLRDAVSEVVRQTGLSRKKVYDIAVKIRRVCPAP
;
A
#
# COMPACT_ATOMS: atom_id res chain seq x y z
N MET A 1 33.86 24.03 6.76
CA MET A 1 32.87 22.95 6.85
C MET A 1 33.59 21.62 6.67
N SER A 2 33.79 20.90 7.79
CA SER A 2 34.66 19.71 7.89
C SER A 2 33.83 18.47 7.54
N THR A 3 34.18 17.77 6.46
CA THR A 3 33.61 16.50 6.08
C THR A 3 34.33 15.37 6.82
N THR A 4 33.69 14.84 7.86
CA THR A 4 34.14 13.62 8.52
C THR A 4 33.77 12.39 7.67
N LYS A 5 34.77 11.79 7.04
CA LYS A 5 34.68 10.42 6.50
C LYS A 5 34.74 9.45 7.69
N SER A 6 33.62 8.85 8.08
CA SER A 6 33.60 7.67 8.94
C SER A 6 33.91 6.45 8.08
N GLY A 7 35.12 5.98 8.11
CA GLY A 7 35.52 4.70 7.56
C GLY A 7 35.07 3.60 8.51
N ASP A 8 34.05 2.83 8.06
CA ASP A 8 33.66 1.59 8.72
C ASP A 8 34.70 0.51 8.41
N LYS A 9 35.62 0.33 9.35
CA LYS A 9 36.59 -0.78 9.33
C LYS A 9 35.88 -2.01 9.90
N GLY A 10 35.36 -2.85 9.00
CA GLY A 10 34.82 -4.16 9.34
C GLY A 10 35.79 -4.93 10.24
N CYS A 11 35.32 -5.30 11.40
CA CYS A 11 35.94 -6.20 12.34
C CYS A 11 36.07 -7.59 11.71
N ARG A 12 37.27 -7.97 11.27
CA ARG A 12 37.58 -9.36 10.85
C ARG A 12 37.73 -10.21 12.10
N VAL A 13 36.69 -10.96 12.44
CA VAL A 13 36.77 -12.00 13.46
C VAL A 13 37.21 -13.29 12.76
N ASN A 14 38.44 -13.73 13.03
CA ASN A 14 38.96 -15.05 12.67
C ASN A 14 38.27 -16.12 13.51
N GLY A 15 37.38 -16.90 12.90
CA GLY A 15 36.73 -18.07 13.50
C GLY A 15 35.68 -18.62 12.55
N ARG A 16 36.02 -19.63 11.78
CA ARG A 16 35.27 -20.54 10.88
C ARG A 16 33.70 -20.45 10.93
N GLY A 17 33.16 -19.33 10.58
CA GLY A 17 31.77 -19.13 10.19
C GLY A 17 31.77 -18.00 9.20
N LYS A 18 31.43 -18.24 7.95
CA LYS A 18 31.20 -17.19 6.96
C LYS A 18 30.14 -16.25 7.57
N THR A 19 30.42 -14.96 7.62
CA THR A 19 29.38 -13.98 7.97
C THR A 19 28.31 -14.07 6.89
N PRO A 20 27.03 -14.30 7.23
CA PRO A 20 25.97 -14.31 6.24
C PRO A 20 25.97 -13.04 5.41
N GLY A 21 25.65 -13.17 4.12
CA GLY A 21 25.46 -12.04 3.23
C GLY A 21 24.20 -11.25 3.61
N THR A 22 23.81 -10.35 2.74
CA THR A 22 22.68 -9.45 2.96
C THR A 22 21.67 -9.59 1.81
N LEU A 23 20.37 -9.57 2.12
CA LEU A 23 19.30 -9.46 1.15
C LEU A 23 18.89 -7.99 1.01
N TYR A 24 18.96 -7.44 -0.19
CA TYR A 24 18.51 -6.08 -0.51
C TYR A 24 17.21 -6.14 -1.30
N MET A 25 16.15 -5.48 -0.78
CA MET A 25 14.89 -5.29 -1.49
C MET A 25 14.94 -3.95 -2.20
N VAL A 26 15.10 -3.95 -3.52
CA VAL A 26 15.45 -2.75 -4.29
C VAL A 26 14.27 -2.31 -5.15
N ALA A 27 13.75 -1.11 -4.92
CA ALA A 27 12.73 -0.51 -5.76
C ALA A 27 13.31 -0.08 -7.12
N THR A 28 12.55 -0.34 -8.18
CA THR A 28 12.89 -0.06 -9.58
C THR A 28 11.96 0.97 -10.19
N PRO A 29 12.32 1.60 -11.33
CA PRO A 29 11.46 2.55 -12.02
C PRO A 29 10.09 1.97 -12.39
N ILE A 30 9.06 2.82 -12.35
CA ILE A 30 7.69 2.45 -12.73
C ILE A 30 7.36 2.84 -14.19
N GLY A 31 8.32 3.37 -14.92
CA GLY A 31 8.11 3.78 -16.32
C GLY A 31 9.19 4.70 -16.88
N ASN A 32 9.88 5.46 -16.04
CA ASN A 32 11.00 6.31 -16.44
C ASN A 32 12.28 5.83 -15.76
N LEU A 33 13.28 5.44 -16.52
CA LEU A 33 14.55 4.93 -16.01
C LEU A 33 15.26 5.94 -15.08
N GLU A 34 15.05 7.25 -15.27
CA GLU A 34 15.66 8.29 -14.44
C GLU A 34 15.13 8.32 -13.00
N ASP A 35 14.01 7.65 -12.71
CA ASP A 35 13.46 7.56 -11.37
C ASP A 35 14.24 6.60 -10.45
N ILE A 36 15.19 5.82 -10.98
CA ILE A 36 16.02 4.96 -10.14
C ILE A 36 16.94 5.79 -9.23
N THR A 37 17.10 5.36 -7.99
CA THR A 37 17.99 6.06 -7.08
C THR A 37 19.47 5.74 -7.32
N PHE A 38 20.36 6.69 -7.09
CA PHE A 38 21.82 6.47 -7.11
C PHE A 38 22.25 5.32 -6.17
N ARG A 39 21.56 5.15 -5.02
CA ARG A 39 21.84 4.06 -4.10
C ARG A 39 21.45 2.72 -4.70
N ALA A 40 20.33 2.62 -5.41
CA ALA A 40 19.92 1.40 -6.10
C ALA A 40 20.92 1.00 -7.17
N ILE A 41 21.32 1.93 -8.04
CA ILE A 41 22.33 1.67 -9.10
C ILE A 41 23.63 1.14 -8.49
N ARG A 42 24.15 1.81 -7.45
CA ARG A 42 25.39 1.38 -6.79
C ARG A 42 25.25 -0.03 -6.19
N LEU A 43 24.18 -0.29 -5.45
CA LEU A 43 23.95 -1.61 -4.83
C LEU A 43 23.77 -2.72 -5.85
N LEU A 44 23.05 -2.47 -6.94
CA LEU A 44 22.89 -3.46 -8.02
C LEU A 44 24.22 -3.78 -8.74
N LYS A 45 25.20 -2.85 -8.72
CA LYS A 45 26.57 -3.11 -9.21
C LYS A 45 27.44 -3.88 -8.21
N ASP A 46 27.20 -3.67 -6.91
CA ASP A 46 28.06 -4.15 -5.83
C ASP A 46 27.68 -5.56 -5.32
N VAL A 47 26.41 -5.99 -5.49
CA VAL A 47 25.95 -7.32 -5.03
C VAL A 47 26.48 -8.45 -5.92
N ASP A 48 26.55 -9.65 -5.33
CA ASP A 48 27.02 -10.85 -6.03
C ASP A 48 25.99 -11.43 -6.99
N LEU A 49 24.70 -11.16 -6.75
CA LEU A 49 23.59 -11.72 -7.50
C LEU A 49 22.38 -10.80 -7.46
N ILE A 50 21.68 -10.68 -8.58
CA ILE A 50 20.35 -10.06 -8.65
C ILE A 50 19.30 -11.14 -8.89
N ALA A 51 18.30 -11.23 -8.06
CA ALA A 51 17.07 -11.98 -8.31
C ALA A 51 16.02 -11.01 -8.87
N ALA A 52 15.36 -11.36 -9.96
CA ALA A 52 14.40 -10.52 -10.65
C ALA A 52 13.14 -11.30 -11.02
N GLU A 53 12.01 -10.62 -11.03
CA GLU A 53 10.71 -11.20 -11.40
C GLU A 53 10.73 -11.66 -12.87
N ASP A 54 10.95 -10.77 -13.82
CA ASP A 54 11.27 -11.12 -15.21
C ASP A 54 12.69 -10.63 -15.58
N THR A 55 13.59 -11.60 -15.79
CA THR A 55 14.99 -11.30 -16.13
C THR A 55 15.14 -10.60 -17.48
N ARG A 56 14.18 -10.74 -18.39
CA ARG A 56 14.21 -10.07 -19.70
C ARG A 56 13.88 -8.59 -19.55
N HIS A 57 12.85 -8.29 -18.74
CA HIS A 57 12.45 -6.91 -18.43
C HIS A 57 13.56 -6.21 -17.66
N SER A 58 14.06 -6.83 -16.61
CA SER A 58 15.14 -6.27 -15.78
C SER A 58 16.43 -5.98 -16.54
N ARG A 59 16.77 -6.76 -17.58
CA ARG A 59 17.95 -6.49 -18.41
C ARG A 59 17.91 -5.13 -19.09
N ILE A 60 16.74 -4.58 -19.41
CA ILE A 60 16.60 -3.23 -19.99
C ILE A 60 17.15 -2.21 -19.01
N LEU A 61 16.71 -2.26 -17.76
CA LEU A 61 17.17 -1.39 -16.68
C LEU A 61 18.67 -1.58 -16.43
N LEU A 62 19.11 -2.83 -16.24
CA LEU A 62 20.50 -3.12 -15.90
C LEU A 62 21.46 -2.68 -17.00
N SER A 63 21.10 -2.88 -18.28
CA SER A 63 21.90 -2.45 -19.42
C SER A 63 21.98 -0.92 -19.53
N ALA A 64 20.89 -0.20 -19.21
CA ALA A 64 20.87 1.26 -19.27
C ALA A 64 21.85 1.92 -18.28
N TYR A 65 22.21 1.20 -17.20
CA TYR A 65 23.11 1.69 -16.16
C TYR A 65 24.45 0.91 -16.08
N ASP A 66 24.79 0.14 -17.12
CA ASP A 66 26.03 -0.65 -17.16
C ASP A 66 26.19 -1.57 -15.94
N ILE A 67 25.13 -2.28 -15.54
CA ILE A 67 25.12 -3.24 -14.45
C ILE A 67 25.29 -4.64 -15.04
N ALA A 68 26.44 -5.27 -14.77
CA ALA A 68 26.80 -6.59 -15.30
C ALA A 68 26.59 -7.73 -14.27
N THR A 69 26.01 -7.44 -13.12
CA THR A 69 25.79 -8.41 -12.04
C THR A 69 24.96 -9.60 -12.54
N PRO A 70 25.34 -10.86 -12.19
CA PRO A 70 24.59 -12.05 -12.55
C PRO A 70 23.12 -11.98 -12.15
N LEU A 71 22.23 -12.51 -13.01
CA LEU A 71 20.78 -12.39 -12.87
C LEU A 71 20.13 -13.76 -12.84
N ILE A 72 19.22 -13.98 -11.88
CA ILE A 72 18.36 -15.17 -11.82
C ILE A 72 16.89 -14.76 -11.73
N SER A 73 15.98 -15.65 -12.16
CA SER A 73 14.54 -15.38 -12.05
C SER A 73 13.97 -15.81 -10.70
N LEU A 74 13.12 -14.96 -10.10
CA LEU A 74 12.27 -15.28 -8.96
C LEU A 74 10.90 -14.65 -9.18
N HIS A 75 9.91 -15.44 -9.54
CA HIS A 75 8.53 -15.05 -9.81
C HIS A 75 7.55 -15.93 -9.04
N GLU A 76 6.29 -15.58 -8.98
CA GLU A 76 5.25 -16.26 -8.20
C GLU A 76 5.27 -17.80 -8.34
N HIS A 77 5.45 -18.32 -9.58
CA HIS A 77 5.39 -19.77 -9.85
C HIS A 77 6.64 -20.55 -9.39
N ASN A 78 7.80 -19.89 -9.23
CA ASN A 78 9.02 -20.56 -8.79
C ASN A 78 9.54 -20.08 -7.43
N GLU A 79 8.83 -19.15 -6.78
CA GLU A 79 9.28 -18.45 -5.58
C GLU A 79 9.69 -19.42 -4.47
N LYS A 80 8.94 -20.50 -4.25
CA LYS A 80 9.23 -21.49 -3.19
C LYS A 80 10.61 -22.12 -3.35
N GLU A 81 10.93 -22.61 -4.54
CA GLU A 81 12.21 -23.29 -4.81
C GLU A 81 13.36 -22.27 -4.88
N ARG A 82 13.13 -21.14 -5.54
CA ARG A 82 14.15 -20.09 -5.71
C ARG A 82 14.50 -19.39 -4.42
N SER A 83 13.53 -19.13 -3.52
CA SER A 83 13.81 -18.58 -2.21
C SER A 83 14.82 -19.45 -1.45
N ALA A 84 14.60 -20.74 -1.37
CA ALA A 84 15.53 -21.66 -0.68
C ALA A 84 16.95 -21.60 -1.28
N GLN A 85 17.06 -21.56 -2.62
CA GLN A 85 18.36 -21.44 -3.30
C GLN A 85 19.06 -20.10 -3.01
N ILE A 86 18.30 -19.00 -2.97
CA ILE A 86 18.84 -17.67 -2.68
C ILE A 86 19.27 -17.59 -1.21
N ILE A 87 18.46 -18.10 -0.29
CA ILE A 87 18.78 -18.15 1.15
C ILE A 87 20.11 -18.91 1.38
N SER A 88 20.26 -20.10 0.77
CA SER A 88 21.51 -20.86 0.86
C SER A 88 22.72 -20.06 0.37
N LYS A 89 22.62 -19.33 -0.74
CA LYS A 89 23.69 -18.46 -1.24
C LYS A 89 24.03 -17.32 -0.29
N ILE A 90 23.02 -16.72 0.33
CA ILE A 90 23.24 -15.66 1.32
C ILE A 90 23.90 -16.21 2.59
N GLN A 91 23.51 -17.40 3.05
CA GLN A 91 24.19 -18.08 4.17
C GLN A 91 25.65 -18.42 3.85
N ASP A 92 25.96 -18.68 2.57
CA ASP A 92 27.33 -18.85 2.08
C ASP A 92 28.12 -17.53 1.96
N GLY A 93 27.52 -16.40 2.31
CA GLY A 93 28.16 -15.09 2.38
C GLY A 93 27.93 -14.21 1.17
N MET A 94 27.09 -14.62 0.19
CA MET A 94 26.74 -13.76 -0.97
C MET A 94 25.74 -12.67 -0.57
N SER A 95 25.94 -11.47 -1.09
CA SER A 95 24.94 -10.39 -1.05
C SER A 95 24.02 -10.48 -2.26
N VAL A 96 22.72 -10.46 -2.04
CA VAL A 96 21.71 -10.61 -3.10
C VAL A 96 20.77 -9.43 -3.10
N ALA A 97 20.50 -8.87 -4.29
CA ALA A 97 19.42 -7.90 -4.49
C ALA A 97 18.21 -8.58 -5.12
N TYR A 98 17.01 -8.29 -4.62
CA TYR A 98 15.77 -8.64 -5.28
C TYR A 98 15.11 -7.39 -5.86
N ILE A 99 14.67 -7.48 -7.12
CA ILE A 99 13.94 -6.45 -7.86
C ILE A 99 12.67 -7.04 -8.47
N SER A 100 11.54 -6.31 -8.38
CA SER A 100 10.34 -6.59 -9.17
C SER A 100 10.42 -5.92 -10.55
N ASP A 101 9.47 -6.19 -11.42
CA ASP A 101 9.43 -5.62 -12.76
C ASP A 101 9.29 -4.10 -12.73
N ALA A 102 8.54 -3.56 -11.76
CA ALA A 102 8.35 -2.12 -11.59
C ALA A 102 8.01 -1.74 -10.14
N GLY A 103 8.59 -0.67 -9.63
CA GLY A 103 8.25 -0.14 -8.31
C GLY A 103 8.89 -0.87 -7.14
N THR A 104 8.18 -0.92 -6.03
CA THR A 104 8.67 -1.47 -4.76
C THR A 104 8.33 -2.95 -4.64
N PRO A 105 9.31 -3.84 -4.47
CA PRO A 105 9.09 -5.27 -4.29
C PRO A 105 8.10 -5.60 -3.16
N CYS A 106 7.37 -6.70 -3.28
CA CYS A 106 6.33 -7.16 -2.36
C CYS A 106 5.03 -6.34 -2.34
N ILE A 107 4.95 -5.22 -3.05
CA ILE A 107 3.74 -4.39 -3.12
C ILE A 107 2.94 -4.76 -4.37
N SER A 108 2.06 -5.73 -4.26
CA SER A 108 1.35 -6.40 -5.36
C SER A 108 2.26 -7.21 -6.30
N ASP A 109 3.49 -7.48 -5.86
CA ASP A 109 4.54 -8.20 -6.57
C ASP A 109 5.04 -9.38 -5.73
N PRO A 110 5.75 -10.36 -6.32
CA PRO A 110 6.44 -11.41 -5.60
C PRO A 110 7.53 -10.88 -4.65
N GLY A 111 8.04 -11.77 -3.77
CA GLY A 111 9.14 -11.46 -2.85
C GLY A 111 8.78 -11.61 -1.37
N PHE A 112 7.49 -11.66 -1.03
CA PHE A 112 7.03 -11.83 0.35
C PHE A 112 7.60 -13.10 1.00
N ARG A 113 7.59 -14.23 0.28
CA ARG A 113 8.16 -15.49 0.76
C ARG A 113 9.67 -15.36 0.97
N LEU A 114 10.39 -14.79 0.01
CA LEU A 114 11.85 -14.59 0.12
C LEU A 114 12.21 -13.78 1.38
N VAL A 115 11.47 -12.71 1.66
CA VAL A 115 11.67 -11.90 2.86
C VAL A 115 11.40 -12.71 4.12
N ASN A 116 10.30 -13.48 4.17
CA ASN A 116 9.97 -14.32 5.33
C ASN A 116 11.02 -15.40 5.58
N ASP A 117 11.46 -16.10 4.52
CA ASP A 117 12.48 -17.13 4.63
C ASP A 117 13.82 -16.53 5.10
N ALA A 118 14.18 -15.33 4.60
CA ALA A 118 15.38 -14.62 5.05
C ALA A 118 15.32 -14.24 6.54
N LEU A 119 14.18 -13.73 6.99
CA LEU A 119 13.97 -13.35 8.40
C LEU A 119 13.98 -14.59 9.32
N ALA A 120 13.39 -15.70 8.90
CA ALA A 120 13.42 -16.97 9.65
C ALA A 120 14.86 -17.46 9.85
N GLU A 121 15.72 -17.29 8.85
CA GLU A 121 17.14 -17.65 8.89
C GLU A 121 18.03 -16.54 9.49
N LYS A 122 17.44 -15.49 10.07
CA LYS A 122 18.14 -14.34 10.67
C LYS A 122 19.09 -13.61 9.72
N ILE A 123 18.79 -13.66 8.42
CA ILE A 123 19.51 -12.92 7.40
C ILE A 123 19.13 -11.44 7.51
N HIS A 124 20.10 -10.55 7.35
CA HIS A 124 19.86 -9.12 7.32
C HIS A 124 19.15 -8.72 6.03
N VAL A 125 17.93 -8.18 6.15
CA VAL A 125 17.13 -7.68 5.03
C VAL A 125 17.17 -6.15 5.04
N VAL A 126 17.63 -5.56 3.94
CA VAL A 126 17.82 -4.11 3.80
C VAL A 126 16.88 -3.55 2.75
N PRO A 127 15.98 -2.62 3.08
CA PRO A 127 15.17 -1.93 2.09
C PRO A 127 16.00 -0.85 1.38
N VAL A 128 15.82 -0.78 0.06
CA VAL A 128 16.38 0.29 -0.79
C VAL A 128 15.20 1.06 -1.38
N PRO A 129 14.86 2.23 -0.79
CA PRO A 129 13.69 2.99 -1.20
C PRO A 129 13.82 3.50 -2.64
N GLY A 130 12.68 3.70 -3.28
CA GLY A 130 12.61 4.22 -4.64
C GLY A 130 11.17 4.41 -5.10
N PRO A 131 10.92 4.36 -6.42
CA PRO A 131 9.62 4.60 -7.02
C PRO A 131 8.53 3.64 -6.53
N SER A 132 7.31 4.17 -6.45
CA SER A 132 6.10 3.41 -6.13
C SER A 132 4.91 4.08 -6.80
N ALA A 133 4.18 3.37 -7.65
CA ALA A 133 2.99 3.89 -8.33
C ALA A 133 1.91 4.33 -7.32
N LEU A 134 1.74 3.58 -6.23
CA LEU A 134 0.87 3.90 -5.12
C LEU A 134 1.16 5.31 -4.56
N ILE A 135 2.39 5.54 -4.12
CA ILE A 135 2.79 6.80 -3.47
C ILE A 135 2.83 7.95 -4.48
N THR A 136 3.30 7.69 -5.70
CA THR A 136 3.32 8.69 -6.76
C THR A 136 1.91 9.17 -7.10
N ALA A 137 0.95 8.27 -7.26
CA ALA A 137 -0.44 8.63 -7.50
C ALA A 137 -1.07 9.39 -6.31
N LEU A 138 -0.81 8.92 -5.08
CA LEU A 138 -1.33 9.54 -3.86
C LEU A 138 -0.81 10.97 -3.69
N SER A 139 0.45 11.23 -4.01
CA SER A 139 1.07 12.56 -3.86
C SER A 139 0.42 13.64 -4.73
N VAL A 140 -0.29 13.25 -5.79
CA VAL A 140 -0.96 14.17 -6.74
C VAL A 140 -2.48 14.06 -6.74
N CYS A 141 -3.08 13.22 -5.89
CA CYS A 141 -4.51 12.96 -5.93
C CYS A 141 -5.36 14.12 -5.38
N GLY A 142 -4.86 14.86 -4.38
CA GLY A 142 -5.58 15.94 -3.72
C GLY A 142 -6.59 15.47 -2.67
N PHE A 143 -6.56 14.20 -2.27
CA PHE A 143 -7.34 13.65 -1.14
C PHE A 143 -6.49 13.56 0.13
N PRO A 144 -7.10 13.44 1.33
CA PRO A 144 -6.35 13.21 2.56
C PRO A 144 -5.45 11.98 2.44
N ALA A 145 -4.19 12.13 2.85
CA ALA A 145 -3.17 11.08 2.74
C ALA A 145 -2.56 10.65 4.08
N ASP A 146 -3.06 11.21 5.19
CA ASP A 146 -2.61 10.87 6.55
C ASP A 146 -2.89 9.40 6.86
N GLU A 147 -4.05 8.91 6.42
CA GLU A 147 -4.44 7.52 6.48
C GLU A 147 -5.07 7.12 5.13
N PHE A 148 -4.67 5.98 4.61
CA PHE A 148 -5.23 5.43 3.37
C PHE A 148 -5.30 3.91 3.44
N LEU A 149 -6.21 3.34 2.67
CA LEU A 149 -6.37 1.89 2.49
C LEU A 149 -5.87 1.50 1.10
N PHE A 150 -4.78 0.74 1.04
CA PHE A 150 -4.32 0.14 -0.20
C PHE A 150 -4.85 -1.28 -0.34
N CYS A 151 -5.54 -1.54 -1.44
CA CYS A 151 -6.24 -2.81 -1.70
C CYS A 151 -5.55 -3.71 -2.75
N GLY A 152 -4.38 -3.30 -3.27
CA GLY A 152 -3.77 -4.03 -4.37
C GLY A 152 -4.62 -4.03 -5.64
N PHE A 153 -4.61 -5.12 -6.41
CA PHE A 153 -5.51 -5.30 -7.56
C PHE A 153 -6.90 -5.76 -7.12
N LEU A 154 -7.93 -5.17 -7.71
CA LEU A 154 -9.29 -5.65 -7.49
C LEU A 154 -9.47 -7.10 -7.96
N PRO A 155 -10.29 -7.91 -7.28
CA PRO A 155 -10.59 -9.27 -7.73
C PRO A 155 -11.05 -9.28 -9.19
N PRO A 156 -10.48 -10.14 -10.05
CA PRO A 156 -10.73 -10.11 -11.48
C PRO A 156 -12.18 -10.49 -11.86
N ARG A 157 -12.84 -11.32 -11.06
CA ARG A 157 -14.20 -11.79 -11.29
C ARG A 157 -15.21 -10.95 -10.53
N GLU A 158 -16.26 -10.49 -11.18
CA GLU A 158 -17.35 -9.68 -10.62
C GLU A 158 -17.92 -10.27 -9.32
N ASN A 159 -18.21 -11.59 -9.31
CA ASN A 159 -18.76 -12.29 -8.14
C ASN A 159 -17.85 -12.29 -6.91
N ARG A 160 -16.56 -11.96 -7.04
CA ARG A 160 -15.63 -11.74 -5.93
C ARG A 160 -15.35 -10.26 -5.71
N ARG A 161 -15.36 -9.46 -6.77
CA ARG A 161 -15.10 -8.02 -6.72
C ARG A 161 -16.20 -7.26 -6.00
N ARG A 162 -17.49 -7.54 -6.32
CA ARG A 162 -18.62 -6.86 -5.66
C ARG A 162 -18.66 -7.11 -4.14
N PRO A 163 -18.58 -8.35 -3.62
CA PRO A 163 -18.48 -8.57 -2.16
C PRO A 163 -17.25 -7.91 -1.52
N PHE A 164 -16.11 -7.88 -2.23
CA PHE A 164 -14.93 -7.17 -1.75
C PHE A 164 -15.21 -5.66 -1.60
N LEU A 165 -15.85 -5.04 -2.60
CA LEU A 165 -16.23 -3.63 -2.58
C LEU A 165 -17.25 -3.33 -1.47
N GLU A 166 -18.23 -4.21 -1.24
CA GLU A 166 -19.19 -4.06 -0.12
C GLU A 166 -18.48 -3.98 1.24
N ASN A 167 -17.43 -4.77 1.46
CA ASN A 167 -16.67 -4.75 2.73
C ASN A 167 -15.94 -3.42 2.99
N ILE A 168 -15.68 -2.62 1.96
CA ILE A 168 -15.03 -1.31 2.06
C ILE A 168 -15.97 -0.15 1.77
N ARG A 169 -17.28 -0.42 1.73
CA ARG A 169 -18.29 0.58 1.36
C ARG A 169 -18.29 1.79 2.26
N ASP A 170 -18.10 1.56 3.56
CA ASP A 170 -18.14 2.61 4.58
C ASP A 170 -16.75 3.11 4.98
N GLU A 171 -15.72 2.80 4.19
CA GLU A 171 -14.35 3.24 4.47
C GLU A 171 -14.24 4.76 4.34
N GLU A 172 -13.76 5.41 5.41
CA GLU A 172 -13.61 6.86 5.50
C GLU A 172 -12.26 7.35 4.96
N LYS A 173 -11.27 6.45 4.92
CA LYS A 173 -9.93 6.77 4.43
C LYS A 173 -9.91 6.83 2.91
N THR A 174 -8.91 7.48 2.37
CA THR A 174 -8.60 7.40 0.93
C THR A 174 -8.33 5.96 0.55
N ILE A 175 -9.03 5.42 -0.46
CA ILE A 175 -8.91 4.04 -0.92
C ILE A 175 -8.11 4.03 -2.23
N ILE A 176 -7.18 3.10 -2.35
CA ILE A 176 -6.31 2.99 -3.52
C ILE A 176 -6.28 1.55 -4.02
N PHE A 177 -6.45 1.37 -5.33
CA PHE A 177 -6.24 0.07 -6.00
C PHE A 177 -5.46 0.21 -7.28
N TYR A 178 -4.78 -0.86 -7.65
CA TYR A 178 -4.27 -1.07 -8.99
C TYR A 178 -5.32 -1.75 -9.87
N GLU A 179 -5.32 -1.44 -11.14
CA GLU A 179 -6.16 -2.15 -12.10
C GLU A 179 -5.51 -2.22 -13.49
N SER A 180 -5.75 -3.33 -14.15
CA SER A 180 -5.30 -3.49 -15.53
C SER A 180 -6.21 -2.70 -16.49
N PRO A 181 -5.65 -2.14 -17.57
CA PRO A 181 -6.42 -1.36 -18.54
C PRO A 181 -7.58 -2.15 -19.15
N ALA A 182 -7.36 -3.45 -19.36
CA ALA A 182 -8.37 -4.33 -19.97
C ALA A 182 -9.63 -4.50 -19.11
N ARG A 183 -9.49 -4.37 -17.78
CA ARG A 183 -10.60 -4.55 -16.82
C ARG A 183 -11.11 -3.23 -16.24
N LEU A 184 -10.44 -2.10 -16.54
CA LEU A 184 -10.68 -0.81 -15.92
C LEU A 184 -12.14 -0.39 -15.95
N ILE A 185 -12.79 -0.42 -17.13
CA ILE A 185 -14.17 0.04 -17.28
C ILE A 185 -15.15 -0.84 -16.51
N ASP A 186 -14.98 -2.16 -16.55
CA ASP A 186 -15.88 -3.07 -15.83
C ASP A 186 -15.64 -2.99 -14.31
N ALA A 187 -14.40 -2.79 -13.88
CA ALA A 187 -14.08 -2.54 -12.48
C ALA A 187 -14.71 -1.23 -11.98
N LEU A 188 -14.62 -0.14 -12.76
CA LEU A 188 -15.21 1.15 -12.40
C LEU A 188 -16.75 1.11 -12.37
N LYS A 189 -17.41 0.33 -13.23
CA LYS A 189 -18.87 0.09 -13.14
C LYS A 189 -19.24 -0.51 -11.79
N ASP A 190 -18.56 -1.59 -11.39
CA ASP A 190 -18.84 -2.23 -10.11
C ASP A 190 -18.53 -1.30 -8.94
N VAL A 191 -17.45 -0.51 -9.03
CA VAL A 191 -17.12 0.51 -8.03
C VAL A 191 -18.23 1.55 -7.91
N LEU A 192 -18.73 2.08 -9.03
CA LEU A 192 -19.84 3.03 -9.08
C LEU A 192 -21.11 2.45 -8.49
N ASP A 193 -21.46 1.23 -8.87
CA ASP A 193 -22.69 0.56 -8.43
C ASP A 193 -22.68 0.27 -6.91
N VAL A 194 -21.54 -0.18 -6.38
CA VAL A 194 -21.44 -0.64 -4.99
C VAL A 194 -21.07 0.48 -4.04
N LEU A 195 -20.10 1.33 -4.40
CA LEU A 195 -19.60 2.40 -3.53
C LEU A 195 -20.30 3.74 -3.74
N GLY A 196 -21.10 3.86 -4.82
CA GLY A 196 -21.72 5.12 -5.23
C GLY A 196 -20.76 6.02 -6.01
N ASP A 197 -21.30 7.14 -6.50
CA ASP A 197 -20.56 8.09 -7.35
C ASP A 197 -19.70 9.04 -6.51
N ARG A 198 -18.49 8.59 -6.17
CA ARG A 198 -17.51 9.32 -5.34
C ARG A 198 -16.53 10.10 -6.20
N GLN A 199 -15.85 11.05 -5.56
CA GLN A 199 -14.66 11.67 -6.14
C GLN A 199 -13.57 10.62 -6.31
N MET A 200 -12.97 10.60 -7.49
CA MET A 200 -11.89 9.68 -7.83
C MET A 200 -10.75 10.38 -8.58
N VAL A 201 -9.60 9.76 -8.53
CA VAL A 201 -8.47 10.05 -9.41
C VAL A 201 -8.08 8.76 -10.13
N LEU A 202 -8.03 8.83 -11.44
CA LEU A 202 -7.45 7.80 -12.30
C LEU A 202 -6.07 8.28 -12.76
N ALA A 203 -5.02 7.70 -12.20
CA ALA A 203 -3.65 7.92 -12.66
C ALA A 203 -3.24 6.77 -13.59
N ARG A 204 -2.79 7.10 -14.78
CA ARG A 204 -2.43 6.13 -15.82
C ARG A 204 -1.06 6.44 -16.38
N GLU A 205 -0.26 5.40 -16.66
CA GLU A 205 1.06 5.53 -17.28
C GLU A 205 1.96 6.56 -16.56
N LEU A 206 1.91 6.56 -15.22
CA LEU A 206 2.72 7.46 -14.40
C LEU A 206 4.20 7.38 -14.80
N THR A 207 4.85 8.52 -14.86
CA THR A 207 6.26 8.73 -15.28
C THR A 207 6.58 8.42 -16.74
N LYS A 208 5.62 7.86 -17.50
CA LYS A 208 5.79 7.51 -18.92
C LYS A 208 5.37 8.65 -19.85
N ARG A 209 5.70 8.56 -21.12
CA ARG A 209 5.39 9.58 -22.15
C ARG A 209 3.91 9.96 -22.23
N PHE A 210 3.00 9.03 -21.91
CA PHE A 210 1.56 9.21 -22.00
C PHE A 210 0.91 9.24 -20.60
N GLU A 211 1.63 9.80 -19.63
CA GLU A 211 1.11 10.03 -18.29
C GLU A 211 -0.18 10.81 -18.33
N GLU A 212 -1.19 10.33 -17.64
CA GLU A 212 -2.49 10.97 -17.56
C GLU A 212 -3.05 10.87 -16.14
N VAL A 213 -3.55 12.00 -15.61
CA VAL A 213 -4.23 12.04 -14.31
C VAL A 213 -5.58 12.70 -14.47
N LYS A 214 -6.65 11.90 -14.42
CA LYS A 214 -8.05 12.37 -14.49
C LYS A 214 -8.64 12.45 -13.10
N ARG A 215 -9.36 13.51 -12.82
CA ARG A 215 -10.05 13.78 -11.54
C ARG A 215 -11.51 14.11 -11.79
N GLY A 216 -12.39 13.74 -10.86
CA GLY A 216 -13.82 14.00 -10.88
C GLY A 216 -14.63 12.90 -10.24
N LEU A 217 -15.94 12.93 -10.40
CA LEU A 217 -16.80 11.82 -10.03
C LEU A 217 -16.47 10.57 -10.86
N ILE A 218 -16.73 9.39 -10.34
CA ILE A 218 -16.49 8.12 -11.05
C ILE A 218 -17.19 8.14 -12.41
N SER A 219 -18.46 8.55 -12.44
CA SER A 219 -19.26 8.67 -13.66
C SER A 219 -18.62 9.60 -14.71
N ASP A 220 -18.12 10.75 -14.27
CA ASP A 220 -17.46 11.72 -15.15
C ASP A 220 -16.13 11.19 -15.70
N VAL A 221 -15.31 10.58 -14.84
CA VAL A 221 -14.02 10.00 -15.27
C VAL A 221 -14.25 8.86 -16.25
N MET A 222 -15.25 8.02 -15.99
CA MET A 222 -15.63 6.93 -16.91
C MET A 222 -16.06 7.48 -18.28
N SER A 223 -16.92 8.52 -18.32
CA SER A 223 -17.40 9.10 -19.58
C SER A 223 -16.28 9.67 -20.45
N ARG A 224 -15.21 10.18 -19.83
CA ARG A 224 -14.02 10.74 -20.49
C ARG A 224 -12.93 9.69 -20.76
N THR A 225 -13.16 8.44 -20.35
CA THR A 225 -12.20 7.36 -20.55
C THR A 225 -12.62 6.53 -21.76
N PRO A 226 -11.80 6.46 -22.84
CA PRO A 226 -12.18 5.75 -24.06
C PRO A 226 -12.51 4.29 -23.80
N VAL A 227 -13.63 3.82 -24.33
CA VAL A 227 -13.97 2.38 -24.35
C VAL A 227 -13.15 1.74 -25.46
N GLY A 228 -12.24 0.82 -25.13
CA GLY A 228 -11.43 0.12 -26.12
C GLY A 228 -10.00 -0.12 -25.68
N LYS A 229 -9.03 0.06 -26.56
CA LYS A 229 -7.60 -0.24 -26.31
C LYS A 229 -6.94 0.77 -25.33
N ILE A 230 -7.40 0.79 -24.07
CA ILE A 230 -6.66 1.44 -23.02
C ILE A 230 -5.38 0.63 -22.82
N LYS A 231 -4.22 1.30 -22.85
CA LYS A 231 -2.91 0.67 -22.60
C LYS A 231 -2.33 1.20 -21.30
N GLY A 232 -1.43 0.43 -20.73
CA GLY A 232 -0.61 0.82 -19.60
C GLY A 232 -1.20 0.39 -18.25
N GLU A 233 -0.64 0.88 -17.18
CA GLU A 233 -0.98 0.56 -15.80
C GLU A 233 -1.85 1.66 -15.20
N CYS A 234 -2.83 1.28 -14.40
CA CYS A 234 -3.78 2.21 -13.80
C CYS A 234 -3.71 2.12 -12.27
N THR A 235 -3.58 3.28 -11.63
CA THR A 235 -3.79 3.45 -10.20
C THR A 235 -5.08 4.25 -10.01
N ILE A 236 -6.03 3.68 -9.27
CA ILE A 236 -7.32 4.28 -8.96
C ILE A 236 -7.30 4.72 -7.51
N ILE A 237 -7.66 5.98 -7.26
CA ILE A 237 -7.77 6.52 -5.92
C ILE A 237 -9.21 7.02 -5.74
N LEU A 238 -9.87 6.58 -4.70
CA LEU A 238 -11.20 7.04 -4.31
C LEU A 238 -11.14 7.84 -3.02
N GLN A 239 -11.91 8.88 -2.96
CA GLN A 239 -12.19 9.54 -1.70
C GLN A 239 -13.02 8.63 -0.81
N GLY A 240 -12.64 8.49 0.46
CA GLY A 240 -13.44 7.78 1.46
C GLY A 240 -14.79 8.44 1.68
N VAL A 241 -15.67 7.74 2.41
CA VAL A 241 -16.97 8.30 2.77
C VAL A 241 -16.76 9.51 3.70
N SER A 242 -17.21 10.67 3.28
CA SER A 242 -17.35 11.77 4.22
C SER A 242 -18.57 11.50 5.09
N ARG A 243 -18.36 11.04 6.33
CA ARG A 243 -19.45 11.17 7.31
C ARG A 243 -19.72 12.65 7.45
N LYS A 244 -20.82 13.13 6.86
CA LYS A 244 -21.33 14.43 7.25
C LYS A 244 -21.43 14.39 8.78
N PRO A 245 -20.90 15.39 9.51
CA PRO A 245 -21.15 15.44 10.93
C PRO A 245 -22.67 15.34 11.11
N VAL A 246 -23.12 14.27 11.71
CA VAL A 246 -24.53 14.13 12.04
C VAL A 246 -24.74 15.23 13.09
N PHE A 247 -25.42 16.31 12.68
CA PHE A 247 -25.84 17.35 13.61
C PHE A 247 -26.93 16.73 14.48
N LEU A 248 -26.51 15.88 15.40
CA LEU A 248 -27.40 15.38 16.44
C LEU A 248 -27.71 16.54 17.38
N THR A 249 -28.99 16.76 17.61
CA THR A 249 -29.45 17.63 18.68
C THR A 249 -29.08 17.03 20.04
N ASP A 250 -29.14 17.80 21.08
CA ASP A 250 -28.86 17.26 22.41
C ASP A 250 -29.90 16.19 22.79
N GLU A 251 -31.14 16.30 22.27
CA GLU A 251 -32.21 15.32 22.39
C GLU A 251 -31.86 14.00 21.68
N ASP A 252 -31.34 14.04 20.45
CA ASP A 252 -30.92 12.83 19.73
C ASP A 252 -29.80 12.09 20.47
N ILE A 253 -28.87 12.84 21.08
CA ILE A 253 -27.76 12.25 21.85
C ILE A 253 -28.32 11.62 23.15
N GLN A 254 -29.32 12.24 23.78
CA GLN A 254 -29.98 11.70 24.95
C GLN A 254 -30.69 10.39 24.62
N GLU A 255 -31.46 10.35 23.54
CA GLU A 255 -32.17 9.15 23.10
C GLU A 255 -31.20 8.00 22.86
N LYS A 256 -30.12 8.23 22.11
CA LYS A 256 -29.07 7.21 21.87
C LYS A 256 -28.42 6.70 23.15
N LEU A 257 -28.11 7.57 24.11
CA LEU A 257 -27.56 7.17 25.40
C LEU A 257 -28.55 6.33 26.20
N GLN A 258 -29.83 6.69 26.17
CA GLN A 258 -30.88 5.95 26.86
C GLN A 258 -31.11 4.56 26.24
N ASP A 259 -31.09 4.45 24.93
CA ASP A 259 -31.22 3.17 24.22
C ASP A 259 -30.06 2.23 24.56
N ILE A 260 -28.82 2.73 24.53
CA ILE A 260 -27.67 1.96 24.96
C ILE A 260 -27.79 1.46 26.40
N TRP A 261 -28.31 2.29 27.32
CA TRP A 261 -28.51 1.88 28.71
C TRP A 261 -29.72 0.95 28.91
N ARG A 262 -30.70 0.97 28.00
CA ARG A 262 -31.80 -0.01 28.01
C ARG A 262 -31.38 -1.37 27.51
N GLU A 263 -30.54 -1.39 26.49
CA GLU A 263 -30.09 -2.62 25.85
C GLU A 263 -28.89 -3.27 26.54
N SER A 264 -28.12 -2.50 27.30
CA SER A 264 -26.89 -2.95 27.94
C SER A 264 -26.62 -2.30 29.28
N SER A 265 -26.00 -3.05 30.21
CA SER A 265 -25.58 -2.56 31.53
C SER A 265 -24.27 -1.79 31.50
N LEU A 266 -24.00 -1.03 30.43
CA LEU A 266 -22.75 -0.32 30.26
C LEU A 266 -22.57 0.81 31.28
N SER A 267 -21.31 1.00 31.70
CA SER A 267 -20.94 2.16 32.52
C SER A 267 -21.16 3.46 31.74
N LEU A 268 -21.30 4.59 32.46
CA LEU A 268 -21.41 5.91 31.82
C LEU A 268 -20.27 6.17 30.86
N ARG A 269 -19.05 5.75 31.24
CA ARG A 269 -17.84 5.95 30.43
C ARG A 269 -17.88 5.14 29.14
N ASP A 270 -18.38 3.91 29.20
CA ASP A 270 -18.45 3.00 28.07
C ASP A 270 -19.60 3.39 27.13
N ALA A 271 -20.75 3.78 27.64
CA ALA A 271 -21.85 4.31 26.85
C ALA A 271 -21.47 5.59 26.10
N VAL A 272 -20.76 6.51 26.76
CA VAL A 272 -20.20 7.71 26.11
C VAL A 272 -19.23 7.32 25.02
N SER A 273 -18.36 6.34 25.25
CA SER A 273 -17.39 5.89 24.23
C SER A 273 -18.09 5.28 23.02
N GLU A 274 -19.16 4.53 23.25
CA GLU A 274 -19.96 3.92 22.19
C GLU A 274 -20.70 4.97 21.34
N VAL A 275 -21.35 5.97 21.97
CA VAL A 275 -21.98 7.07 21.24
C VAL A 275 -20.97 7.88 20.45
N VAL A 276 -19.78 8.16 21.02
CA VAL A 276 -18.70 8.85 20.31
C VAL A 276 -18.25 8.05 19.09
N ARG A 277 -18.11 6.73 19.24
CA ARG A 277 -17.73 5.82 18.14
C ARG A 277 -18.78 5.82 17.02
N GLN A 278 -20.08 5.82 17.37
CA GLN A 278 -21.17 5.78 16.40
C GLN A 278 -21.41 7.12 15.69
N THR A 279 -21.14 8.24 16.38
CA THR A 279 -21.56 9.57 15.90
C THR A 279 -20.41 10.48 15.47
N GLY A 280 -19.17 10.17 15.88
CA GLY A 280 -18.01 11.06 15.66
C GLY A 280 -18.05 12.37 16.46
N LEU A 281 -19.01 12.55 17.39
CA LEU A 281 -19.12 13.74 18.20
C LEU A 281 -17.99 13.85 19.24
N SER A 282 -17.69 15.07 19.69
CA SER A 282 -16.67 15.28 20.71
C SER A 282 -17.05 14.56 22.01
N ARG A 283 -16.11 13.83 22.60
CA ARG A 283 -16.33 13.11 23.87
C ARG A 283 -16.85 14.02 24.98
N LYS A 284 -16.37 15.28 25.03
CA LYS A 284 -16.79 16.27 25.99
C LYS A 284 -18.30 16.57 25.87
N LYS A 285 -18.78 16.83 24.63
CA LYS A 285 -20.22 17.09 24.40
C LYS A 285 -21.10 15.93 24.86
N VAL A 286 -20.75 14.71 24.43
CA VAL A 286 -21.52 13.50 24.78
C VAL A 286 -21.49 13.24 26.29
N TYR A 287 -20.33 13.43 26.93
CA TYR A 287 -20.18 13.25 28.38
C TYR A 287 -21.00 14.24 29.16
N ASP A 288 -21.00 15.53 28.79
CA ASP A 288 -21.78 16.57 29.48
C ASP A 288 -23.29 16.27 29.43
N ILE A 289 -23.78 15.73 28.32
CA ILE A 289 -25.17 15.29 28.17
C ILE A 289 -25.43 14.04 29.02
N ALA A 290 -24.56 13.03 28.96
CA ALA A 290 -24.71 11.81 29.74
C ALA A 290 -24.76 12.06 31.25
N VAL A 291 -23.97 13.00 31.77
CA VAL A 291 -23.99 13.40 33.18
C VAL A 291 -25.31 14.11 33.54
N LYS A 292 -25.86 14.95 32.66
CA LYS A 292 -27.17 15.60 32.89
C LYS A 292 -28.29 14.57 33.02
N ILE A 293 -28.32 13.57 32.12
CA ILE A 293 -29.34 12.51 32.14
C ILE A 293 -29.25 11.72 33.45
N ARG A 294 -28.06 11.30 33.88
CA ARG A 294 -27.86 10.52 35.11
C ARG A 294 -28.22 11.28 36.41
N ARG A 295 -28.14 12.60 36.37
CA ARG A 295 -28.60 13.43 37.52
C ARG A 295 -30.11 13.52 37.61
N VAL A 296 -30.82 13.40 36.46
CA VAL A 296 -32.30 13.50 36.41
C VAL A 296 -32.96 12.14 36.59
N CYS A 297 -32.32 11.06 36.09
CA CYS A 297 -32.76 9.68 36.26
C CYS A 297 -31.61 8.86 36.87
N PRO A 298 -31.46 8.75 38.17
CA PRO A 298 -30.53 7.80 38.77
C PRO A 298 -30.95 6.38 38.35
N ALA A 299 -30.01 5.62 37.77
CA ALA A 299 -30.25 4.21 37.47
C ALA A 299 -30.56 3.43 38.75
N PRO A 300 -31.43 2.38 38.66
CA PRO A 300 -31.74 1.52 39.80
C PRO A 300 -30.49 0.84 40.37
#